data_3ae6efdac244658498b881d66d490e67
#
_entry.id   3ae6efdac244658498b881d66d490e67
#
_cell.length_a   1.000
_cell.length_b   1.000
_cell.length_c   1.000
_cell.angle_alpha   90.00
_cell.angle_beta   90.00
_cell.angle_gamma   90.00
#
_symmetry.space_group_name_H-M   'P 1'
#
loop_
_entity.id
_entity.type
_entity.pdbx_description
1 polymer ?
#
loop_
_entity_poly.entity_id
_entity_poly.type
_entity_poly.pdbx_seq_one_letter_code
_entity_poly.pdbx_strand_id
1 'polypeptide(L)'
;GVRLQVSHLKAQNAANWHKAPMLLKMIEDAKSSGVDIAFDRYPYIAFSTGMSTFIPLAERQGTTDEILKRLESPAISNKIGEYARSRFERLGGPQNIVITSCRQEANKRYIGMNVADASELAGLEAWEFVRRLLVEERISVDIIGFAMREENVSMFLSHPLGMPASDGSVYSPYGKLGESMP
;
A
#
# COMPACT_ATOMS: atom_id res chain seq x y z
N GLY A 1 23.21 9.06 21.92
CA GLY A 1 22.62 9.00 20.56
C GLY A 1 21.33 8.18 20.55
N VAL A 2 20.48 8.42 19.57
CA VAL A 2 19.24 7.65 19.36
C VAL A 2 19.57 6.47 18.44
N ARG A 3 19.04 5.29 18.75
CA ARG A 3 19.05 4.14 17.83
C ARG A 3 17.96 4.36 16.78
N LEU A 4 18.30 4.12 15.51
CA LEU A 4 17.40 4.31 14.37
C LEU A 4 17.11 2.97 13.69
N GLN A 5 15.84 2.63 13.59
CA GLN A 5 15.35 1.53 12.77
C GLN A 5 14.58 2.11 11.58
N VAL A 6 15.00 1.78 10.37
CA VAL A 6 14.27 2.10 9.15
C VAL A 6 13.34 0.94 8.83
N SER A 7 12.04 1.09 9.08
CA SER A 7 11.08 0.02 8.87
C SER A 7 10.76 -0.19 7.39
N HIS A 8 10.60 -1.47 7.00
CA HIS A 8 10.16 -1.95 5.68
C HIS A 8 10.84 -1.23 4.50
N LEU A 9 12.20 -1.11 4.55
CA LEU A 9 12.98 -0.44 3.51
C LEU A 9 12.62 -0.97 2.12
N LYS A 10 12.27 -0.06 1.19
CA LYS A 10 11.88 -0.44 -0.16
C LYS A 10 12.15 0.65 -1.20
N ALA A 11 12.48 0.24 -2.41
CA ALA A 11 12.43 1.06 -3.61
C ALA A 11 11.13 0.71 -4.36
N GLN A 12 10.05 1.42 -4.03
CA GLN A 12 8.71 1.15 -4.55
C GLN A 12 8.50 1.88 -5.88
N ASN A 13 7.80 1.24 -6.82
CA ASN A 13 7.50 1.64 -8.19
C ASN A 13 8.71 1.52 -9.15
N ALA A 14 8.44 1.15 -10.40
CA ALA A 14 9.47 0.90 -11.40
C ALA A 14 10.44 2.10 -11.58
N ALA A 15 9.91 3.31 -11.53
CA ALA A 15 10.70 4.55 -11.64
C ALA A 15 11.73 4.73 -10.50
N ASN A 16 11.60 3.99 -9.38
CA ASN A 16 12.48 4.09 -8.23
C ASN A 16 13.39 2.85 -8.04
N TRP A 17 13.16 1.76 -8.77
CA TRP A 17 13.91 0.52 -8.55
C TRP A 17 15.41 0.68 -8.65
N HIS A 18 15.89 1.54 -9.55
CA HIS A 18 17.31 1.86 -9.71
C HIS A 18 17.93 2.54 -8.49
N LYS A 19 17.13 3.04 -7.55
CA LYS A 19 17.61 3.75 -6.35
C LYS A 19 17.98 2.80 -5.20
N ALA A 20 17.69 1.50 -5.30
CA ALA A 20 17.95 0.56 -4.21
C ALA A 20 19.43 0.56 -3.74
N PRO A 21 20.44 0.54 -4.61
CA PRO A 21 21.85 0.62 -4.18
C PRO A 21 22.17 1.93 -3.45
N MET A 22 21.59 3.05 -3.90
CA MET A 22 21.79 4.35 -3.27
C MET A 22 21.17 4.40 -1.85
N LEU A 23 20.03 3.78 -1.65
CA LEU A 23 19.38 3.69 -0.32
C LEU A 23 20.29 2.92 0.66
N LEU A 24 20.87 1.79 0.23
CA LEU A 24 21.83 1.03 1.05
C LEU A 24 23.06 1.88 1.37
N LYS A 25 23.63 2.54 0.37
CA LYS A 25 24.79 3.42 0.60
C LYS A 25 24.48 4.53 1.62
N MET A 26 23.31 5.14 1.58
CA MET A 26 22.91 6.15 2.57
C MET A 26 22.88 5.58 4.00
N ILE A 27 22.43 4.33 4.16
CA ILE A 27 22.40 3.64 5.46
C ILE A 27 23.82 3.30 5.93
N GLU A 28 24.68 2.82 5.02
CA GLU A 28 26.10 2.52 5.31
C GLU A 28 26.87 3.79 5.71
N ASP A 29 26.67 4.89 4.99
CA ASP A 29 27.29 6.17 5.29
C ASP A 29 26.86 6.71 6.66
N ALA A 30 25.56 6.59 6.99
CA ALA A 30 25.05 6.94 8.31
C ALA A 30 25.67 6.07 9.41
N LYS A 31 25.77 4.75 9.20
CA LYS A 31 26.43 3.83 10.15
C LYS A 31 27.89 4.18 10.35
N SER A 32 28.59 4.46 9.27
CA SER A 32 30.03 4.85 9.29
C SER A 32 30.26 6.19 10.00
N SER A 33 29.27 7.07 9.98
CA SER A 33 29.27 8.36 10.70
C SER A 33 28.96 8.21 12.20
N GLY A 34 28.77 6.98 12.70
CA GLY A 34 28.50 6.70 14.11
C GLY A 34 27.01 6.68 14.49
N VAL A 35 26.09 6.72 13.52
CA VAL A 35 24.66 6.50 13.78
C VAL A 35 24.41 5.02 14.03
N ASP A 36 23.77 4.69 15.15
CA ASP A 36 23.32 3.31 15.40
C ASP A 36 22.05 3.04 14.60
N ILE A 37 22.23 2.60 13.34
CA ILE A 37 21.18 2.41 12.35
C ILE A 37 21.13 0.96 11.87
N ALA A 38 19.91 0.45 11.70
CA ALA A 38 19.57 -0.80 11.02
C ALA A 38 18.27 -0.61 10.25
N PHE A 39 17.88 -1.57 9.42
CA PHE A 39 16.61 -1.56 8.73
C PHE A 39 15.99 -2.97 8.70
N ASP A 40 14.69 -3.02 8.47
CA ASP A 40 14.00 -4.28 8.19
C ASP A 40 13.36 -4.27 6.80
N ARG A 41 13.05 -5.47 6.32
CA ARG A 41 12.40 -5.71 5.03
C ARG A 41 11.58 -7.01 5.07
N TYR A 42 10.36 -6.97 4.56
CA TYR A 42 9.57 -8.17 4.30
C TYR A 42 9.96 -8.80 2.94
N PRO A 43 9.83 -10.15 2.81
CA PRO A 43 10.34 -10.90 1.64
C PRO A 43 9.35 -10.93 0.46
N TYR A 44 8.59 -9.84 0.25
CA TYR A 44 7.56 -9.80 -0.80
C TYR A 44 7.80 -8.65 -1.76
N ILE A 45 7.44 -8.84 -3.05
CA ILE A 45 7.43 -7.79 -4.07
C ILE A 45 6.16 -6.92 -4.02
N ALA A 46 5.26 -7.21 -3.11
CA ALA A 46 4.02 -6.50 -2.87
C ALA A 46 4.01 -5.82 -1.49
N PHE A 47 3.25 -4.75 -1.36
CA PHE A 47 2.93 -4.11 -0.08
C PHE A 47 1.45 -4.29 0.25
N SER A 48 1.11 -4.34 1.53
CA SER A 48 -0.28 -4.32 2.01
C SER A 48 -0.59 -2.97 2.63
N THR A 49 -1.78 -2.41 2.35
CA THR A 49 -2.23 -1.14 2.91
C THR A 49 -3.73 -0.92 2.68
N GLY A 50 -4.30 0.10 3.31
CA GLY A 50 -5.68 0.50 3.04
C GLY A 50 -5.84 1.17 1.67
N MET A 51 -6.94 0.89 0.98
CA MET A 51 -7.29 1.50 -0.32
C MET A 51 -7.44 3.02 -0.23
N SER A 52 -7.66 3.58 0.96
CA SER A 52 -7.68 5.02 1.21
C SER A 52 -6.39 5.73 0.80
N THR A 53 -5.29 5.01 0.55
CA THR A 53 -4.05 5.58 0.00
C THR A 53 -4.23 6.19 -1.39
N PHE A 54 -5.34 5.90 -2.10
CA PHE A 54 -5.72 6.58 -3.35
C PHE A 54 -6.37 7.96 -3.13
N ILE A 55 -6.61 8.36 -1.88
CA ILE A 55 -7.01 9.71 -1.50
C ILE A 55 -5.75 10.48 -1.08
N PRO A 56 -5.49 11.71 -1.56
CA PRO A 56 -4.38 12.53 -1.09
C PRO A 56 -4.40 12.72 0.44
N LEU A 57 -3.23 12.85 1.06
CA LEU A 57 -3.13 12.96 2.52
C LEU A 57 -3.95 14.13 3.08
N ALA A 58 -3.99 15.26 2.40
CA ALA A 58 -4.79 16.43 2.81
C ALA A 58 -6.29 16.09 2.86
N GLU A 59 -6.79 15.31 1.88
CA GLU A 59 -8.21 14.94 1.78
C GLU A 59 -8.58 13.75 2.68
N ARG A 60 -7.60 13.07 3.29
CA ARG A 60 -7.80 12.01 4.29
C ARG A 60 -7.88 12.53 5.73
N GLN A 61 -7.73 13.83 5.96
CA GLN A 61 -7.80 14.40 7.30
C GLN A 61 -9.24 14.47 7.80
N GLY A 62 -9.43 14.31 9.10
CA GLY A 62 -10.72 14.40 9.77
C GLY A 62 -11.38 13.04 10.01
N THR A 63 -12.66 13.07 10.26
CA THR A 63 -13.50 11.89 10.50
C THR A 63 -13.82 11.16 9.21
N THR A 64 -14.20 9.88 9.30
CA THR A 64 -14.69 9.10 8.15
C THR A 64 -15.81 9.82 7.40
N ASP A 65 -16.77 10.40 8.11
CA ASP A 65 -17.90 11.09 7.48
C ASP A 65 -17.48 12.35 6.71
N GLU A 66 -16.47 13.08 7.17
CA GLU A 66 -15.90 14.21 6.44
C GLU A 66 -15.17 13.77 5.17
N ILE A 67 -14.46 12.64 5.22
CA ILE A 67 -13.80 12.08 4.04
C ILE A 67 -14.84 11.60 3.02
N LEU A 68 -15.89 10.93 3.47
CA LEU A 68 -17.01 10.49 2.61
C LEU A 68 -17.68 11.66 1.91
N LYS A 69 -17.97 12.76 2.62
CA LYS A 69 -18.52 13.99 2.02
C LYS A 69 -17.62 14.57 0.92
N ARG A 70 -16.29 14.47 1.08
CA ARG A 70 -15.34 14.91 0.03
C ARG A 70 -15.38 14.00 -1.19
N LEU A 71 -15.46 12.68 -0.98
CA LEU A 71 -15.59 11.71 -2.07
C LEU A 71 -16.91 11.84 -2.84
N GLU A 72 -17.97 12.30 -2.18
CA GLU A 72 -19.28 12.54 -2.79
C GLU A 72 -19.42 13.94 -3.44
N SER A 73 -18.53 14.88 -3.08
CA SER A 73 -18.47 16.22 -3.69
C SER A 73 -17.83 16.18 -5.07
N PRO A 74 -18.53 16.46 -6.18
CA PRO A 74 -17.98 16.33 -7.53
C PRO A 74 -16.68 17.11 -7.73
N ALA A 75 -16.60 18.34 -7.23
CA ALA A 75 -15.42 19.19 -7.40
C ALA A 75 -14.17 18.64 -6.67
N ILE A 76 -14.34 18.11 -5.46
CA ILE A 76 -13.26 17.54 -4.65
C ILE A 76 -12.90 16.14 -5.19
N SER A 77 -13.92 15.33 -5.48
CA SER A 77 -13.74 13.99 -6.02
C SER A 77 -12.98 13.97 -7.33
N ASN A 78 -13.17 14.95 -8.22
CA ASN A 78 -12.39 15.08 -9.46
C ASN A 78 -10.90 15.28 -9.18
N LYS A 79 -10.54 16.15 -8.22
CA LYS A 79 -9.13 16.35 -7.82
C LYS A 79 -8.52 15.09 -7.20
N ILE A 80 -9.30 14.39 -6.36
CA ILE A 80 -8.88 13.10 -5.80
C ILE A 80 -8.66 12.10 -6.93
N GLY A 81 -9.54 12.09 -7.94
CA GLY A 81 -9.44 11.21 -9.10
C GLY A 81 -8.17 11.43 -9.94
N GLU A 82 -7.76 12.67 -10.14
CA GLU A 82 -6.48 12.99 -10.81
C GLU A 82 -5.29 12.39 -10.04
N TYR A 83 -5.27 12.55 -8.73
CA TYR A 83 -4.24 11.95 -7.88
C TYR A 83 -4.28 10.41 -7.93
N ALA A 84 -5.48 9.81 -7.87
CA ALA A 84 -5.65 8.37 -7.91
C ALA A 84 -5.17 7.78 -9.24
N ARG A 85 -5.51 8.37 -10.38
CA ARG A 85 -5.04 7.96 -11.71
C ARG A 85 -3.52 8.03 -11.81
N SER A 86 -2.92 9.13 -11.36
CA SER A 86 -1.45 9.26 -11.30
C SER A 86 -0.82 8.20 -10.39
N ARG A 87 -1.51 7.78 -9.31
CA ARG A 87 -1.03 6.70 -8.44
C ARG A 87 -1.14 5.34 -9.13
N PHE A 88 -2.23 5.06 -9.87
CA PHE A 88 -2.33 3.85 -10.68
C PHE A 88 -1.17 3.77 -11.69
N GLU A 89 -0.90 4.84 -12.41
CA GLU A 89 0.21 4.90 -13.38
C GLU A 89 1.56 4.59 -12.71
N ARG A 90 1.85 5.20 -11.55
CA ARG A 90 3.09 4.93 -10.80
C ARG A 90 3.21 3.49 -10.33
N LEU A 91 2.09 2.81 -10.08
CA LEU A 91 2.05 1.40 -9.68
C LEU A 91 2.04 0.44 -10.89
N GLY A 92 2.11 0.97 -12.11
CA GLY A 92 2.09 0.19 -13.34
C GLY A 92 0.69 -0.23 -13.79
N GLY A 93 -0.35 0.40 -13.23
CA GLY A 93 -1.75 0.22 -13.59
C GLY A 93 -2.62 -0.42 -12.49
N PRO A 94 -3.95 -0.32 -12.62
CA PRO A 94 -4.90 -0.87 -11.66
C PRO A 94 -4.85 -2.41 -11.56
N GLN A 95 -4.34 -3.11 -12.57
CA GLN A 95 -4.15 -4.57 -12.56
C GLN A 95 -3.10 -5.03 -11.53
N ASN A 96 -2.22 -4.14 -11.06
CA ASN A 96 -1.21 -4.45 -10.04
C ASN A 96 -1.72 -4.26 -8.60
N ILE A 97 -3.01 -4.00 -8.41
CA ILE A 97 -3.63 -3.72 -7.12
C ILE A 97 -4.74 -4.72 -6.89
N VAL A 98 -4.59 -5.57 -5.88
CA VAL A 98 -5.56 -6.62 -5.52
C VAL A 98 -6.32 -6.22 -4.27
N ILE A 99 -7.64 -6.37 -4.29
CA ILE A 99 -8.53 -6.12 -3.16
C ILE A 99 -8.45 -7.31 -2.20
N THR A 100 -8.13 -7.07 -0.93
CA THR A 100 -7.93 -8.15 0.05
C THR A 100 -9.02 -8.21 1.12
N SER A 101 -9.73 -7.09 1.37
CA SER A 101 -10.84 -7.11 2.32
C SER A 101 -11.96 -6.16 1.91
N CYS A 102 -13.20 -6.59 2.16
CA CYS A 102 -14.43 -5.80 2.13
C CYS A 102 -15.32 -6.26 3.27
N ARG A 103 -16.04 -5.33 3.91
CA ARG A 103 -16.94 -5.62 5.03
C ARG A 103 -18.35 -5.94 4.56
N GLN A 104 -18.83 -5.19 3.55
CA GLN A 104 -20.18 -5.33 3.02
C GLN A 104 -20.28 -6.63 2.21
N GLU A 105 -21.31 -7.43 2.46
CA GLU A 105 -21.50 -8.71 1.79
C GLU A 105 -21.54 -8.59 0.26
N ALA A 106 -22.20 -7.54 -0.25
CA ALA A 106 -22.29 -7.27 -1.68
C ALA A 106 -20.93 -7.05 -2.36
N ASN A 107 -19.93 -6.58 -1.61
CA ASN A 107 -18.60 -6.24 -2.12
C ASN A 107 -17.57 -7.36 -1.93
N LYS A 108 -17.88 -8.39 -1.15
CA LYS A 108 -16.97 -9.54 -0.95
C LYS A 108 -16.63 -10.25 -2.25
N ARG A 109 -17.48 -10.16 -3.27
CA ARG A 109 -17.22 -10.69 -4.62
C ARG A 109 -15.98 -10.10 -5.29
N TYR A 110 -15.51 -8.94 -4.85
CA TYR A 110 -14.30 -8.29 -5.37
C TYR A 110 -13.02 -8.72 -4.65
N ILE A 111 -13.12 -9.43 -3.51
CA ILE A 111 -11.95 -9.91 -2.78
C ILE A 111 -11.17 -10.91 -3.64
N GLY A 112 -9.86 -10.70 -3.77
CA GLY A 112 -8.97 -11.47 -4.63
C GLY A 112 -8.90 -10.97 -6.08
N MET A 113 -9.81 -10.07 -6.50
CA MET A 113 -9.74 -9.46 -7.83
C MET A 113 -8.77 -8.28 -7.82
N ASN A 114 -8.10 -8.05 -8.94
CA ASN A 114 -7.40 -6.78 -9.13
C ASN A 114 -8.42 -5.67 -9.47
N VAL A 115 -7.98 -4.41 -9.30
CA VAL A 115 -8.86 -3.24 -9.49
C VAL A 115 -9.31 -3.11 -10.96
N ALA A 116 -8.50 -3.53 -11.94
CA ALA A 116 -8.89 -3.47 -13.36
C ALA A 116 -10.07 -4.40 -13.62
N ASP A 117 -9.95 -5.68 -13.28
CA ASP A 117 -11.01 -6.68 -13.49
C ASP A 117 -12.26 -6.36 -12.68
N ALA A 118 -12.09 -5.90 -11.42
CA ALA A 118 -13.20 -5.52 -10.57
C ALA A 118 -13.97 -4.30 -11.11
N SER A 119 -13.26 -3.32 -11.67
CA SER A 119 -13.88 -2.13 -12.29
C SER A 119 -14.60 -2.48 -13.59
N GLU A 120 -14.04 -3.37 -14.41
CA GLU A 120 -14.68 -3.89 -15.61
C GLU A 120 -15.96 -4.66 -15.26
N LEU A 121 -15.90 -5.56 -14.28
CA LEU A 121 -17.09 -6.29 -13.78
C LEU A 121 -18.18 -5.35 -13.27
N ALA A 122 -17.79 -4.22 -12.70
CA ALA A 122 -18.71 -3.20 -12.19
C ALA A 122 -19.22 -2.24 -13.29
N GLY A 123 -18.67 -2.28 -14.51
CA GLY A 123 -18.98 -1.36 -15.60
C GLY A 123 -18.54 0.08 -15.33
N LEU A 124 -17.45 0.28 -14.59
CA LEU A 124 -16.95 1.59 -14.17
C LEU A 124 -15.48 1.80 -14.58
N GLU A 125 -15.07 3.05 -14.67
CA GLU A 125 -13.66 3.42 -14.73
C GLU A 125 -12.99 3.11 -13.38
N ALA A 126 -11.70 2.78 -13.39
CA ALA A 126 -10.98 2.30 -12.20
C ALA A 126 -11.09 3.23 -10.98
N TRP A 127 -10.96 4.56 -11.19
CA TRP A 127 -11.13 5.51 -10.08
C TRP A 127 -12.57 5.55 -9.57
N GLU A 128 -13.56 5.57 -10.47
CA GLU A 128 -14.97 5.58 -10.09
C GLU A 128 -15.36 4.33 -9.32
N PHE A 129 -14.82 3.18 -9.71
CA PHE A 129 -14.97 1.93 -8.96
C PHE A 129 -14.37 2.05 -7.55
N VAL A 130 -13.10 2.50 -7.43
CA VAL A 130 -12.41 2.68 -6.14
C VAL A 130 -13.15 3.68 -5.27
N ARG A 131 -13.59 4.81 -5.83
CA ARG A 131 -14.38 5.82 -5.11
C ARG A 131 -15.66 5.24 -4.55
N ARG A 132 -16.45 4.54 -5.39
CA ARG A 132 -17.69 3.87 -4.98
C ARG A 132 -17.41 2.86 -3.86
N LEU A 133 -16.42 2.00 -4.03
CA LEU A 133 -16.09 0.98 -3.04
C LEU A 133 -15.66 1.62 -1.70
N LEU A 134 -14.86 2.68 -1.72
CA LEU A 134 -14.47 3.43 -0.51
C LEU A 134 -15.68 4.05 0.20
N VAL A 135 -16.67 4.55 -0.54
CA VAL A 135 -17.90 5.10 0.05
C VAL A 135 -18.73 3.99 0.68
N GLU A 136 -19.03 2.92 -0.06
CA GLU A 136 -19.84 1.79 0.39
C GLU A 136 -19.24 1.10 1.63
N GLU A 137 -17.91 0.94 1.66
CA GLU A 137 -17.15 0.31 2.75
C GLU A 137 -16.75 1.27 3.88
N ARG A 138 -17.18 2.53 3.80
CA ARG A 138 -16.80 3.58 4.76
C ARG A 138 -15.27 3.63 4.96
N ILE A 139 -14.54 3.60 3.83
CA ILE A 139 -13.06 3.66 3.73
C ILE A 139 -12.35 2.37 4.20
N SER A 140 -13.07 1.37 4.66
CA SER A 140 -12.52 0.15 5.26
C SER A 140 -12.31 -0.94 4.21
N VAL A 141 -11.40 -0.71 3.28
CA VAL A 141 -10.96 -1.67 2.24
C VAL A 141 -9.45 -1.80 2.30
N ASP A 142 -8.94 -3.02 2.33
CA ASP A 142 -7.51 -3.29 2.25
C ASP A 142 -7.13 -3.83 0.88
N ILE A 143 -5.88 -3.56 0.50
CA ILE A 143 -5.32 -3.94 -0.79
C ILE A 143 -3.89 -4.45 -0.65
N ILE A 144 -3.47 -5.25 -1.63
CA ILE A 144 -2.07 -5.54 -1.93
C ILE A 144 -1.71 -4.85 -3.24
N GLY A 145 -0.54 -4.18 -3.26
CA GLY A 145 0.01 -3.55 -4.47
C GLY A 145 1.35 -4.15 -4.87
N PHE A 146 1.44 -4.70 -6.09
CA PHE A 146 2.68 -5.25 -6.65
C PHE A 146 3.52 -4.12 -7.23
N ALA A 147 4.58 -3.71 -6.53
CA ALA A 147 5.32 -2.50 -6.87
C ALA A 147 6.84 -2.58 -6.62
N MET A 148 7.34 -3.70 -6.13
CA MET A 148 8.77 -3.91 -5.91
C MET A 148 9.33 -4.89 -6.93
N ARG A 149 10.67 -4.92 -7.02
CA ARG A 149 11.44 -5.81 -7.86
C ARG A 149 12.17 -6.83 -6.99
N GLU A 150 12.13 -8.12 -7.40
CA GLU A 150 12.70 -9.23 -6.64
C GLU A 150 14.19 -9.01 -6.31
N GLU A 151 14.97 -8.51 -7.28
CA GLU A 151 16.39 -8.27 -7.09
C GLU A 151 16.67 -7.23 -6.00
N ASN A 152 15.79 -6.21 -5.87
CA ASN A 152 15.91 -5.21 -4.82
C ASN A 152 15.50 -5.78 -3.46
N VAL A 153 14.50 -6.64 -3.40
CA VAL A 153 14.10 -7.35 -2.18
C VAL A 153 15.26 -8.21 -1.69
N SER A 154 15.84 -9.02 -2.56
CA SER A 154 17.00 -9.87 -2.27
C SER A 154 18.20 -9.05 -1.82
N MET A 155 18.48 -7.93 -2.48
CA MET A 155 19.58 -7.02 -2.13
C MET A 155 19.43 -6.47 -0.70
N PHE A 156 18.23 -6.04 -0.31
CA PHE A 156 17.99 -5.54 1.05
C PHE A 156 18.07 -6.65 2.09
N LEU A 157 17.48 -7.82 1.83
CA LEU A 157 17.50 -8.95 2.77
C LEU A 157 18.89 -9.55 2.98
N SER A 158 19.76 -9.47 1.99
CA SER A 158 21.14 -9.98 2.07
C SER A 158 22.11 -9.00 2.74
N HIS A 159 21.67 -7.78 3.05
CA HIS A 159 22.53 -6.74 3.59
C HIS A 159 22.79 -6.94 5.10
N PRO A 160 24.07 -6.79 5.60
CA PRO A 160 24.41 -7.05 7.01
C PRO A 160 23.64 -6.17 8.03
N LEU A 161 23.16 -5.01 7.64
CA LEU A 161 22.33 -4.12 8.48
C LEU A 161 20.83 -4.37 8.29
N GLY A 162 20.44 -5.31 7.43
CA GLY A 162 19.06 -5.68 7.14
C GLY A 162 18.58 -6.82 8.02
N MET A 163 17.31 -6.78 8.38
CA MET A 163 16.64 -7.84 9.13
C MET A 163 15.37 -8.26 8.39
N PRO A 164 15.07 -9.56 8.26
CA PRO A 164 13.77 -10.00 7.78
C PRO A 164 12.67 -9.66 8.80
N ALA A 165 11.55 -9.13 8.32
CA ALA A 165 10.36 -8.86 9.11
C ALA A 165 9.12 -9.13 8.26
N SER A 166 7.97 -9.37 8.88
CA SER A 166 6.72 -9.63 8.16
C SER A 166 5.95 -8.35 7.79
N ASP A 167 6.19 -7.25 8.51
CA ASP A 167 5.34 -6.05 8.49
C ASP A 167 3.85 -6.38 8.77
N GLY A 168 3.62 -7.50 9.47
CA GLY A 168 2.31 -8.02 9.79
C GLY A 168 1.74 -7.41 11.06
N SER A 169 0.40 -7.37 11.13
CA SER A 169 -0.32 -7.01 12.35
C SER A 169 -0.34 -8.19 13.33
N VAL A 170 -0.56 -7.88 14.60
CA VAL A 170 -0.79 -8.92 15.61
C VAL A 170 -2.26 -9.36 15.53
N TYR A 171 -2.47 -10.61 15.13
CA TYR A 171 -3.78 -11.24 15.10
C TYR A 171 -3.92 -12.22 16.27
N SER A 172 -5.12 -12.32 16.83
CA SER A 172 -5.42 -13.37 17.82
C SER A 172 -5.49 -14.71 17.10
N PRO A 173 -4.82 -15.77 17.60
CA PRO A 173 -5.00 -17.12 17.06
C PRO A 173 -6.40 -17.68 17.33
N TYR A 174 -7.19 -17.01 18.19
CA TYR A 174 -8.54 -17.40 18.55
C TYR A 174 -9.54 -16.36 18.04
N GLY A 175 -10.46 -16.76 17.20
CA GLY A 175 -11.54 -15.91 16.67
C GLY A 175 -11.57 -15.83 15.15
N LYS A 176 -12.54 -15.07 14.62
CA LYS A 176 -12.80 -14.99 13.17
C LYS A 176 -11.62 -14.49 12.32
N LEU A 177 -10.67 -13.79 12.90
CA LEU A 177 -9.45 -13.33 12.21
C LEU A 177 -8.31 -14.35 12.25
N GLY A 178 -8.32 -15.31 13.19
CA GLY A 178 -7.33 -16.40 13.26
C GLY A 178 -7.45 -17.40 12.12
N GLU A 179 -8.65 -17.50 11.51
CA GLU A 179 -8.90 -18.38 10.36
C GLU A 179 -8.34 -17.84 9.02
N SER A 180 -7.90 -16.59 8.99
CA SER A 180 -7.34 -15.92 7.80
C SER A 180 -5.83 -15.72 7.85
N MET A 181 -5.15 -16.32 8.81
CA MET A 181 -3.68 -16.31 8.84
C MET A 181 -3.14 -17.27 7.78
N PRO A 182 -2.19 -16.84 6.93
CA PRO A 182 -1.50 -17.77 6.02
C PRO A 182 -0.61 -18.73 6.76
#